data_5da6f6185b48d3caca56db2689b88583
#
_entry.id   5da6f6185b48d3caca56db2689b88583
#
_cell.length_a   1.000
_cell.length_b   1.000
_cell.length_c   1.000
_cell.angle_alpha   90.00
_cell.angle_beta   90.00
_cell.angle_gamma   90.00
#
_symmetry.space_group_name_H-M   'P 1'
#
loop_
_entity.id
_entity.type
_entity.pdbx_description
1 polymer ?
#
loop_
_entity_poly.entity_id
_entity_poly.type
_entity_poly.pdbx_seq_one_letter_code
_entity_poly.pdbx_strand_id
1 'polypeptide(L)'
;SWSCSAMIELEGQKISMKELIERCFKDDRLPLDIIRDGKPMKVEMVMKPSRAKELLMEEYDKMPRYVVFGGLVFQPIQRNVLAAADISMLDVALDIRDYQEDGGCVDYEDMVIITKVLDDEVNARLSGSVSNAIVEKINGVKVKGLSHAYKLLYPEKMPEYVIIELKDGERPLIFEGKAMEAANKRISKTYNIPKNARLDSAIPGRQPSRKETPAN
;
A
#
# COMPACT_ATOMS: atom_id res chain seq x y z
N SER A 1 -17.92 -18.47 2.84
CA SER A 1 -17.85 -17.62 1.64
C SER A 1 -19.00 -17.96 0.70
N TRP A 2 -19.89 -17.01 0.47
CA TRP A 2 -20.94 -17.14 -0.53
C TRP A 2 -20.35 -16.70 -1.87
N SER A 3 -19.95 -17.64 -2.70
CA SER A 3 -19.61 -17.35 -4.10
C SER A 3 -20.91 -17.25 -4.90
N CYS A 4 -21.50 -16.07 -4.98
CA CYS A 4 -22.61 -15.83 -5.87
C CYS A 4 -22.04 -15.58 -7.27
N SER A 5 -22.06 -16.59 -8.14
CA SER A 5 -21.75 -16.44 -9.56
C SER A 5 -22.93 -15.75 -10.22
N ALA A 6 -22.93 -14.42 -10.26
CA ALA A 6 -23.93 -13.66 -10.98
C ALA A 6 -23.80 -13.98 -12.48
N MET A 7 -24.87 -14.56 -13.06
CA MET A 7 -24.98 -14.81 -14.51
C MET A 7 -25.76 -13.67 -15.14
N ILE A 8 -25.30 -13.18 -16.25
CA ILE A 8 -25.95 -12.14 -17.06
C ILE A 8 -26.19 -12.68 -18.48
N GLU A 9 -27.17 -12.14 -19.15
CA GLU A 9 -27.43 -12.45 -20.54
C GLU A 9 -26.85 -11.32 -21.42
N LEU A 10 -25.91 -11.70 -22.28
CA LEU A 10 -25.30 -10.80 -23.25
C LEU A 10 -25.40 -11.42 -24.63
N GLU A 11 -26.04 -10.73 -25.58
CA GLU A 11 -26.22 -11.18 -26.97
C GLU A 11 -26.82 -12.59 -27.07
N GLY A 12 -27.77 -12.94 -26.17
CA GLY A 12 -28.43 -14.25 -26.13
C GLY A 12 -27.58 -15.36 -25.48
N GLN A 13 -26.41 -15.06 -24.95
CA GLN A 13 -25.58 -16.01 -24.22
C GLN A 13 -25.53 -15.66 -22.72
N LYS A 14 -25.59 -16.70 -21.89
CA LYS A 14 -25.41 -16.55 -20.44
C LYS A 14 -23.92 -16.58 -20.13
N ILE A 15 -23.37 -15.45 -19.67
CA ILE A 15 -21.99 -15.31 -19.24
C ILE A 15 -21.93 -14.94 -17.77
N SER A 16 -20.81 -15.24 -17.11
CA SER A 16 -20.61 -14.81 -15.73
C SER A 16 -20.27 -13.31 -15.67
N MET A 17 -20.65 -12.65 -14.57
CA MET A 17 -20.29 -11.26 -14.32
C MET A 17 -18.75 -11.06 -14.36
N LYS A 18 -17.99 -12.07 -13.90
CA LYS A 18 -16.54 -12.08 -13.95
C LYS A 18 -16.03 -12.00 -15.39
N GLU A 19 -16.61 -12.81 -16.28
CA GLU A 19 -16.24 -12.83 -17.69
C GLU A 19 -16.56 -11.50 -18.39
N LEU A 20 -17.70 -10.87 -18.04
CA LEU A 20 -18.03 -9.54 -18.55
C LEU A 20 -16.98 -8.51 -18.12
N ILE A 21 -16.59 -8.52 -16.84
CA ILE A 21 -15.58 -7.61 -16.32
C ILE A 21 -14.21 -7.83 -17.00
N GLU A 22 -13.84 -9.08 -17.28
CA GLU A 22 -12.57 -9.42 -17.96
C GLU A 22 -12.55 -8.96 -19.43
N ARG A 23 -13.70 -8.74 -20.05
CA ARG A 23 -13.81 -8.19 -21.42
C ARG A 23 -13.75 -6.67 -21.49
N CYS A 24 -13.89 -5.98 -20.35
CA CYS A 24 -13.86 -4.52 -20.28
C CYS A 24 -12.41 -3.97 -20.27
N PHE A 25 -12.22 -2.83 -20.92
CA PHE A 25 -10.97 -2.09 -20.87
C PHE A 25 -10.97 -1.07 -19.73
N LYS A 26 -9.79 -0.54 -19.42
CA LYS A 26 -9.64 0.55 -18.47
C LYS A 26 -10.48 1.76 -18.91
N ASP A 27 -11.19 2.36 -17.96
CA ASP A 27 -12.08 3.51 -18.11
C ASP A 27 -13.40 3.22 -18.86
N ASP A 28 -13.66 1.96 -19.27
CA ASP A 28 -14.98 1.56 -19.75
C ASP A 28 -16.03 1.77 -18.66
N ARG A 29 -17.25 2.08 -19.10
CA ARG A 29 -18.41 2.32 -18.22
C ARG A 29 -19.42 1.22 -18.40
N LEU A 30 -19.64 0.45 -17.33
CA LEU A 30 -20.57 -0.65 -17.31
C LEU A 30 -21.85 -0.21 -16.59
N PRO A 31 -22.97 -0.06 -17.29
CA PRO A 31 -24.26 0.22 -16.66
C PRO A 31 -24.78 -1.06 -15.98
N LEU A 32 -25.24 -0.92 -14.75
CA LEU A 32 -25.77 -2.01 -13.94
C LEU A 32 -27.13 -1.63 -13.37
N ASP A 33 -28.10 -2.53 -13.51
CA ASP A 33 -29.36 -2.45 -12.80
C ASP A 33 -29.23 -3.31 -11.52
N ILE A 34 -29.27 -2.67 -10.36
CA ILE A 34 -29.12 -3.33 -9.06
C ILE A 34 -30.35 -3.14 -8.18
N ILE A 35 -30.52 -4.01 -7.20
CA ILE A 35 -31.48 -3.83 -6.12
C ILE A 35 -30.70 -3.53 -4.85
N ARG A 36 -30.93 -2.34 -4.27
CA ARG A 36 -30.35 -1.95 -2.98
C ARG A 36 -31.47 -1.56 -2.03
N ASP A 37 -31.46 -2.16 -0.84
CA ASP A 37 -32.52 -1.96 0.19
C ASP A 37 -33.95 -2.21 -0.36
N GLY A 38 -34.09 -3.22 -1.21
CA GLY A 38 -35.36 -3.61 -1.85
C GLY A 38 -35.81 -2.66 -2.97
N LYS A 39 -35.02 -1.67 -3.36
CA LYS A 39 -35.35 -0.69 -4.40
C LYS A 39 -34.48 -0.89 -5.64
N PRO A 40 -35.08 -0.92 -6.84
CA PRO A 40 -34.28 -0.96 -8.06
C PRO A 40 -33.58 0.39 -8.28
N MET A 41 -32.29 0.33 -8.65
CA MET A 41 -31.51 1.52 -9.01
C MET A 41 -30.55 1.21 -10.14
N LYS A 42 -30.29 2.22 -10.97
CA LYS A 42 -29.28 2.15 -12.01
C LYS A 42 -27.99 2.77 -11.50
N VAL A 43 -26.89 2.04 -11.63
CA VAL A 43 -25.57 2.52 -11.29
C VAL A 43 -24.66 2.33 -12.50
N GLU A 44 -23.64 3.18 -12.60
CA GLU A 44 -22.63 3.07 -13.64
C GLU A 44 -21.29 2.75 -12.96
N MET A 45 -20.71 1.62 -13.31
CA MET A 45 -19.42 1.18 -12.80
C MET A 45 -18.33 1.58 -13.80
N VAL A 46 -17.37 2.39 -13.36
CA VAL A 46 -16.19 2.73 -14.16
C VAL A 46 -15.11 1.69 -13.92
N MET A 47 -14.66 1.03 -14.98
CA MET A 47 -13.66 0.00 -14.93
C MET A 47 -12.28 0.60 -14.63
N LYS A 48 -11.75 0.31 -13.44
CA LYS A 48 -10.40 0.69 -13.04
C LYS A 48 -9.51 -0.54 -12.96
N PRO A 49 -8.19 -0.41 -13.23
CA PRO A 49 -7.25 -1.50 -12.99
C PRO A 49 -7.36 -1.98 -11.54
N SER A 50 -7.33 -3.29 -11.34
CA SER A 50 -7.29 -3.83 -9.99
C SER A 50 -5.94 -3.50 -9.35
N ARG A 51 -5.94 -2.68 -8.31
CA ARG A 51 -4.73 -2.39 -7.51
C ARG A 51 -4.18 -3.63 -6.82
N ALA A 52 -5.03 -4.61 -6.56
CA ALA A 52 -4.61 -5.91 -6.06
C ALA A 52 -3.59 -6.59 -6.96
N LYS A 53 -3.76 -6.43 -8.27
CA LYS A 53 -2.82 -6.95 -9.27
C LYS A 53 -1.50 -6.17 -9.25
N GLU A 54 -1.57 -4.86 -9.01
CA GLU A 54 -0.39 -3.99 -8.93
C GLU A 54 0.50 -4.31 -7.72
N LEU A 55 -0.08 -4.70 -6.58
CA LEU A 55 0.68 -5.11 -5.38
C LEU A 55 1.58 -6.33 -5.64
N LEU A 56 1.18 -7.21 -6.56
CA LEU A 56 1.86 -8.46 -6.85
C LEU A 56 2.70 -8.43 -8.13
N MET A 57 2.73 -7.29 -8.83
CA MET A 57 3.55 -7.13 -10.03
C MET A 57 4.99 -6.80 -9.67
N GLU A 58 5.92 -7.36 -10.44
CA GLU A 58 7.31 -6.93 -10.39
C GLU A 58 7.44 -5.59 -11.12
N GLU A 59 8.00 -4.61 -10.44
CA GLU A 59 8.29 -3.31 -11.03
C GLU A 59 9.76 -3.27 -11.45
N TYR A 60 9.98 -3.30 -12.76
CA TYR A 60 11.28 -3.10 -13.35
C TYR A 60 11.49 -1.62 -13.68
N ASP A 61 12.74 -1.18 -13.69
CA ASP A 61 13.10 0.19 -14.04
C ASP A 61 12.46 1.29 -13.19
N LYS A 62 12.11 0.97 -11.94
CA LYS A 62 11.61 1.93 -10.98
C LYS A 62 12.50 1.98 -9.75
N MET A 63 12.65 3.18 -9.18
CA MET A 63 13.36 3.33 -7.92
C MET A 63 12.45 2.93 -6.76
N PRO A 64 12.96 2.19 -5.76
CA PRO A 64 12.15 1.80 -4.60
C PRO A 64 11.67 3.03 -3.84
N ARG A 65 10.39 3.04 -3.48
CA ARG A 65 9.78 4.04 -2.60
C ARG A 65 10.04 3.64 -1.15
N TYR A 66 10.36 4.61 -0.32
CA TYR A 66 10.60 4.36 1.10
C TYR A 66 10.41 5.61 1.95
N VAL A 67 10.21 5.41 3.25
CA VAL A 67 10.30 6.41 4.31
C VAL A 67 11.15 5.83 5.42
N VAL A 68 12.11 6.59 5.93
CA VAL A 68 12.91 6.21 7.11
C VAL A 68 12.54 7.15 8.24
N PHE A 69 12.12 6.60 9.38
CA PHE A 69 11.76 7.37 10.56
C PHE A 69 12.19 6.62 11.83
N GLY A 70 13.07 7.23 12.64
CA GLY A 70 13.63 6.60 13.84
C GLY A 70 14.35 5.26 13.57
N GLY A 71 14.91 5.10 12.37
CA GLY A 71 15.55 3.85 11.92
C GLY A 71 14.59 2.82 11.33
N LEU A 72 13.29 2.98 11.51
CA LEU A 72 12.31 2.12 10.84
C LEU A 72 12.24 2.49 9.36
N VAL A 73 12.36 1.49 8.48
CA VAL A 73 12.25 1.65 7.03
C VAL A 73 10.88 1.17 6.59
N PHE A 74 10.04 2.11 6.18
CA PHE A 74 8.69 1.87 5.69
C PHE A 74 8.71 1.80 4.17
N GLN A 75 8.10 0.77 3.60
CA GLN A 75 7.96 0.60 2.16
C GLN A 75 6.54 0.12 1.81
N PRO A 76 6.05 0.40 0.59
CA PRO A 76 4.81 -0.23 0.15
C PRO A 76 5.05 -1.71 -0.10
N ILE A 77 4.05 -2.55 0.19
CA ILE A 77 4.10 -3.96 -0.19
C ILE A 77 4.11 -4.05 -1.71
N GLN A 78 5.18 -4.58 -2.25
CA GLN A 78 5.39 -4.86 -3.67
C GLN A 78 6.23 -6.13 -3.76
N ARG A 79 6.07 -6.91 -4.83
CA ARG A 79 6.79 -8.18 -4.98
C ARG A 79 8.31 -8.03 -4.88
N ASN A 80 8.86 -7.00 -5.51
CA ASN A 80 10.30 -6.72 -5.45
C ASN A 80 10.78 -6.36 -4.05
N VAL A 81 9.96 -5.63 -3.29
CA VAL A 81 10.26 -5.25 -1.90
C VAL A 81 10.24 -6.48 -1.00
N LEU A 82 9.24 -7.34 -1.14
CA LEU A 82 9.16 -8.59 -0.38
C LEU A 82 10.36 -9.50 -0.66
N ALA A 83 10.71 -9.68 -1.95
CA ALA A 83 11.87 -10.47 -2.35
C ALA A 83 13.18 -9.89 -1.81
N ALA A 84 13.36 -8.58 -1.86
CA ALA A 84 14.56 -7.90 -1.35
C ALA A 84 14.68 -7.93 0.18
N ALA A 85 13.57 -8.02 0.87
CA ALA A 85 13.50 -8.12 2.33
C ALA A 85 13.47 -9.57 2.85
N ASP A 86 13.54 -10.56 1.94
CA ASP A 86 13.43 -11.99 2.23
C ASP A 86 12.11 -12.35 2.95
N ILE A 87 11.02 -11.66 2.55
CA ILE A 87 9.68 -11.90 3.08
C ILE A 87 8.94 -12.83 2.12
N SER A 88 8.45 -13.95 2.64
CA SER A 88 7.64 -14.87 1.86
C SER A 88 6.32 -14.21 1.43
N MET A 89 5.97 -14.36 0.14
CA MET A 89 4.65 -13.96 -0.34
C MET A 89 3.51 -14.65 0.41
N LEU A 90 3.76 -15.87 0.93
CA LEU A 90 2.76 -16.61 1.68
C LEU A 90 2.45 -15.94 3.04
N ASP A 91 3.47 -15.35 3.68
CA ASP A 91 3.34 -14.71 4.99
C ASP A 91 2.42 -13.48 4.91
N VAL A 92 2.42 -12.79 3.78
CA VAL A 92 1.57 -11.60 3.56
C VAL A 92 0.34 -11.87 2.69
N ALA A 93 0.15 -13.09 2.18
CA ALA A 93 -0.94 -13.42 1.26
C ALA A 93 -2.33 -13.25 1.91
N LEU A 94 -2.47 -13.63 3.17
CA LEU A 94 -3.71 -13.46 3.93
C LEU A 94 -4.02 -11.99 4.14
N ASP A 95 -3.02 -11.20 4.50
CA ASP A 95 -3.16 -9.75 4.71
C ASP A 95 -3.55 -9.02 3.44
N ILE A 96 -2.94 -9.39 2.30
CA ILE A 96 -3.29 -8.85 1.00
C ILE A 96 -4.73 -9.21 0.65
N ARG A 97 -5.15 -10.46 0.90
CA ARG A 97 -6.53 -10.90 0.65
C ARG A 97 -7.52 -10.12 1.52
N ASP A 98 -7.28 -10.02 2.81
CA ASP A 98 -8.15 -9.30 3.73
C ASP A 98 -8.25 -7.82 3.35
N TYR A 99 -7.12 -7.20 2.98
CA TYR A 99 -7.09 -5.83 2.45
C TYR A 99 -7.94 -5.67 1.19
N GLN A 100 -7.99 -6.68 0.32
CA GLN A 100 -8.81 -6.69 -0.88
C GLN A 100 -10.30 -6.87 -0.55
N GLU A 101 -10.63 -7.80 0.35
CA GLU A 101 -12.01 -8.12 0.75
C GLU A 101 -12.65 -6.95 1.52
N ASP A 102 -11.89 -6.24 2.33
CA ASP A 102 -12.32 -5.04 3.08
C ASP A 102 -12.48 -3.79 2.21
N GLY A 103 -12.26 -3.88 0.90
CA GLY A 103 -12.33 -2.75 -0.01
C GLY A 103 -11.13 -1.79 0.10
N GLY A 104 -10.08 -2.19 0.80
CA GLY A 104 -8.86 -1.39 0.98
C GLY A 104 -8.23 -0.97 -0.34
N CYS A 105 -8.33 -1.80 -1.38
CA CYS A 105 -7.86 -1.47 -2.73
C CYS A 105 -8.59 -0.29 -3.38
N VAL A 106 -9.75 0.12 -2.86
CA VAL A 106 -10.52 1.28 -3.34
C VAL A 106 -10.10 2.55 -2.60
N ASP A 107 -9.92 2.44 -1.27
CA ASP A 107 -9.74 3.58 -0.38
C ASP A 107 -8.26 3.90 -0.10
N TYR A 108 -7.36 2.94 -0.32
CA TYR A 108 -5.94 3.04 0.04
C TYR A 108 -5.04 2.93 -1.20
N GLU A 109 -3.95 3.70 -1.16
CA GLU A 109 -2.94 3.68 -2.23
C GLU A 109 -2.01 2.47 -2.13
N ASP A 110 -1.53 2.19 -0.92
CA ASP A 110 -0.56 1.12 -0.65
C ASP A 110 -0.82 0.49 0.72
N MET A 111 -0.49 -0.78 0.88
CA MET A 111 -0.21 -1.36 2.19
C MET A 111 1.24 -1.05 2.56
N VAL A 112 1.48 -0.56 3.77
CA VAL A 112 2.82 -0.16 4.23
C VAL A 112 3.37 -1.18 5.20
N ILE A 113 4.59 -1.65 4.94
CA ILE A 113 5.31 -2.63 5.76
C ILE A 113 6.62 -2.03 6.27
N ILE A 114 7.05 -2.41 7.47
CA ILE A 114 8.39 -2.13 7.99
C ILE A 114 9.32 -3.23 7.48
N THR A 115 10.20 -2.91 6.54
CA THR A 115 11.11 -3.89 5.94
C THR A 115 12.43 -4.05 6.67
N LYS A 116 12.85 -3.03 7.41
CA LYS A 116 14.12 -3.06 8.14
C LYS A 116 14.12 -2.09 9.31
N VAL A 117 14.91 -2.42 10.32
CA VAL A 117 15.26 -1.52 11.42
C VAL A 117 16.75 -1.19 11.29
N LEU A 118 17.08 0.10 11.21
CA LEU A 118 18.43 0.61 11.23
C LEU A 118 18.77 0.95 12.69
N ASP A 119 19.80 0.36 13.22
CA ASP A 119 20.14 0.44 14.63
C ASP A 119 20.45 1.88 15.08
N ASP A 120 19.78 2.29 16.15
CA ASP A 120 20.04 3.55 16.89
C ASP A 120 19.57 3.38 18.34
N GLU A 121 20.01 4.25 19.23
CA GLU A 121 19.59 4.24 20.64
C GLU A 121 18.07 4.30 20.80
N VAL A 122 17.38 5.03 19.92
CA VAL A 122 15.93 5.23 19.97
C VAL A 122 15.14 3.95 19.74
N ASN A 123 15.70 3.02 18.99
CA ASN A 123 15.05 1.76 18.62
C ASN A 123 15.75 0.51 19.18
N ALA A 124 16.74 0.68 20.06
CA ALA A 124 17.53 -0.44 20.61
C ALA A 124 16.70 -1.51 21.33
N ARG A 125 15.46 -1.19 21.76
CA ARG A 125 14.53 -2.12 22.40
C ARG A 125 13.66 -2.90 21.39
N LEU A 126 13.70 -2.52 20.12
CA LEU A 126 12.92 -3.15 19.05
C LEU A 126 13.69 -4.32 18.43
N SER A 127 14.20 -5.24 19.23
CA SER A 127 14.93 -6.39 18.70
C SER A 127 14.10 -7.21 17.73
N GLY A 128 14.46 -7.20 16.44
CA GLY A 128 14.04 -8.16 15.41
C GLY A 128 12.55 -8.37 15.10
N SER A 129 11.69 -8.18 16.10
CA SER A 129 10.27 -8.52 16.03
C SER A 129 9.40 -7.56 15.20
N VAL A 130 9.94 -6.41 14.81
CA VAL A 130 9.19 -5.37 14.10
C VAL A 130 9.44 -5.40 12.59
N SER A 131 10.48 -6.10 12.15
CA SER A 131 10.70 -6.32 10.73
C SER A 131 9.60 -7.19 10.16
N ASN A 132 9.09 -6.81 8.99
CA ASN A 132 8.00 -7.47 8.27
C ASN A 132 6.59 -7.18 8.83
N ALA A 133 6.47 -6.29 9.83
CA ALA A 133 5.18 -5.90 10.36
C ALA A 133 4.44 -4.91 9.45
N ILE A 134 3.16 -5.15 9.21
CA ILE A 134 2.29 -4.24 8.45
C ILE A 134 1.81 -3.12 9.37
N VAL A 135 1.93 -1.88 8.90
CA VAL A 135 1.51 -0.69 9.65
C VAL A 135 0.03 -0.44 9.43
N GLU A 136 -0.76 -0.47 10.49
CA GLU A 136 -2.19 -0.20 10.44
C GLU A 136 -2.49 1.29 10.67
N LYS A 137 -1.97 1.86 11.79
CA LYS A 137 -2.23 3.25 12.16
C LYS A 137 -0.96 3.95 12.64
N ILE A 138 -0.95 5.27 12.49
CA ILE A 138 0.05 6.15 13.08
C ILE A 138 -0.70 7.24 13.83
N ASN A 139 -0.44 7.38 15.14
CA ASN A 139 -1.14 8.30 16.05
C ASN A 139 -2.66 8.16 15.97
N GLY A 140 -3.18 6.91 15.92
CA GLY A 140 -4.60 6.58 15.81
C GLY A 140 -5.23 6.81 14.43
N VAL A 141 -4.46 7.32 13.45
CA VAL A 141 -4.94 7.57 12.09
C VAL A 141 -4.58 6.39 11.19
N LYS A 142 -5.57 5.76 10.56
CA LYS A 142 -5.36 4.63 9.64
C LYS A 142 -4.51 5.04 8.43
N VAL A 143 -3.45 4.28 8.17
CA VAL A 143 -2.50 4.56 7.08
C VAL A 143 -3.14 4.19 5.74
N LYS A 144 -3.17 5.14 4.79
CA LYS A 144 -3.75 4.95 3.45
C LYS A 144 -2.72 4.66 2.36
N GLY A 145 -1.45 4.72 2.69
CA GLY A 145 -0.34 4.49 1.78
C GLY A 145 0.94 5.14 2.26
N LEU A 146 2.04 4.93 1.53
CA LEU A 146 3.35 5.42 1.93
C LEU A 146 3.42 6.95 2.01
N SER A 147 2.81 7.66 1.07
CA SER A 147 2.74 9.13 1.09
C SER A 147 1.96 9.67 2.28
N HIS A 148 0.90 8.95 2.69
CA HIS A 148 0.13 9.29 3.88
C HIS A 148 0.93 8.99 5.16
N ALA A 149 1.59 7.83 5.24
CA ALA A 149 2.48 7.49 6.35
C ALA A 149 3.57 8.56 6.55
N TYR A 150 4.19 9.03 5.45
CA TYR A 150 5.16 10.10 5.52
C TYR A 150 4.61 11.37 6.18
N LYS A 151 3.41 11.82 5.78
CA LYS A 151 2.77 13.02 6.37
C LYS A 151 2.47 12.85 7.86
N LEU A 152 2.11 11.64 8.29
CA LEU A 152 1.84 11.33 9.69
C LEU A 152 3.11 11.23 10.54
N LEU A 153 4.21 10.74 9.95
CA LEU A 153 5.52 10.59 10.62
C LEU A 153 6.31 11.91 10.64
N TYR A 154 6.11 12.78 9.65
CA TYR A 154 6.78 14.08 9.51
C TYR A 154 5.76 15.23 9.48
N PRO A 155 4.99 15.44 10.57
CA PRO A 155 4.06 16.56 10.65
C PRO A 155 4.83 17.88 10.83
N GLU A 156 4.19 19.02 10.56
CA GLU A 156 4.80 20.35 10.79
C GLU A 156 5.21 20.55 12.26
N LYS A 157 4.43 20.02 13.19
CA LYS A 157 4.73 20.02 14.61
C LYS A 157 4.75 18.59 15.12
N MET A 158 5.95 18.14 15.54
CA MET A 158 6.11 16.80 16.10
C MET A 158 5.31 16.65 17.39
N PRO A 159 4.48 15.61 17.54
CA PRO A 159 3.77 15.33 18.77
C PRO A 159 4.73 14.89 19.88
N GLU A 160 4.28 14.91 21.11
CA GLU A 160 5.07 14.43 22.25
C GLU A 160 5.44 12.97 22.10
N TYR A 161 4.47 12.15 21.65
CA TYR A 161 4.67 10.74 21.36
C TYR A 161 4.24 10.41 19.93
N VAL A 162 5.01 9.57 19.27
CA VAL A 162 4.64 8.93 18.00
C VAL A 162 4.27 7.49 18.30
N ILE A 163 3.04 7.11 17.97
CA ILE A 163 2.47 5.79 18.22
C ILE A 163 2.25 5.13 16.87
N ILE A 164 2.87 3.97 16.65
CA ILE A 164 2.72 3.18 15.44
C ILE A 164 2.03 1.88 15.82
N GLU A 165 0.81 1.67 15.35
CA GLU A 165 0.03 0.47 15.54
C GLU A 165 0.26 -0.47 14.34
N LEU A 166 0.58 -1.72 14.66
CA LEU A 166 0.83 -2.77 13.68
C LEU A 166 -0.43 -3.62 13.50
N LYS A 167 -0.58 -4.23 12.33
CA LYS A 167 -1.65 -5.20 12.09
C LYS A 167 -1.43 -6.42 13.02
N ASP A 168 -2.49 -7.17 13.29
CA ASP A 168 -2.49 -8.40 14.11
C ASP A 168 -2.37 -8.22 15.63
N GLY A 169 -2.65 -7.02 16.14
CA GLY A 169 -2.77 -6.76 17.57
C GLY A 169 -1.43 -6.83 18.32
N GLU A 170 -0.31 -6.73 17.64
CA GLU A 170 0.99 -6.55 18.26
C GLU A 170 1.03 -5.29 19.11
N ARG A 171 1.94 -5.27 20.08
CA ARG A 171 2.10 -4.09 20.94
C ARG A 171 2.47 -2.88 20.09
N PRO A 172 1.78 -1.73 20.26
CA PRO A 172 2.11 -0.53 19.52
C PRO A 172 3.53 -0.08 19.85
N LEU A 173 4.21 0.45 18.85
CA LEU A 173 5.50 1.08 19.01
C LEU A 173 5.28 2.51 19.46
N ILE A 174 5.84 2.87 20.62
CA ILE A 174 5.68 4.20 21.20
C ILE A 174 7.05 4.84 21.35
N PHE A 175 7.22 6.01 20.75
CA PHE A 175 8.45 6.78 20.76
C PHE A 175 8.21 8.21 21.20
N GLU A 176 9.18 8.80 21.89
CA GLU A 176 9.19 10.23 22.15
C GLU A 176 9.51 11.00 20.85
N GLY A 177 8.65 11.95 20.48
CA GLY A 177 8.75 12.66 19.19
C GLY A 177 10.08 13.42 19.03
N LYS A 178 10.53 14.09 20.08
CA LYS A 178 11.83 14.81 20.05
C LYS A 178 13.02 13.86 19.90
N ALA A 179 12.97 12.69 20.55
CA ALA A 179 14.00 11.68 20.43
C ALA A 179 14.07 11.13 19.00
N MET A 180 12.90 10.96 18.35
CA MET A 180 12.81 10.52 16.95
C MET A 180 13.39 11.55 15.97
N GLU A 181 13.14 12.85 16.17
CA GLU A 181 13.76 13.90 15.35
C GLU A 181 15.28 13.90 15.43
N ALA A 182 15.83 13.75 16.66
CA ALA A 182 17.26 13.65 16.89
C ALA A 182 17.85 12.39 16.25
N ALA A 183 17.17 11.25 16.41
CA ALA A 183 17.57 9.97 15.84
C ALA A 183 17.58 10.01 14.29
N ASN A 184 16.60 10.61 13.65
CA ASN A 184 16.56 10.75 12.19
C ASN A 184 17.83 11.42 11.64
N LYS A 185 18.36 12.44 12.34
CA LYS A 185 19.60 13.12 11.94
C LYS A 185 20.83 12.22 12.11
N ARG A 186 20.93 11.49 13.23
CA ARG A 186 22.05 10.55 13.48
C ARG A 186 22.04 9.41 12.48
N ILE A 187 20.87 8.76 12.29
CA ILE A 187 20.67 7.64 11.38
C ILE A 187 21.00 8.03 9.95
N SER A 188 20.49 9.19 9.48
CA SER A 188 20.80 9.67 8.12
C SER A 188 22.29 9.84 7.90
N LYS A 189 23.02 10.32 8.92
CA LYS A 189 24.48 10.46 8.85
C LYS A 189 25.20 9.13 8.92
N THR A 190 24.80 8.24 9.84
CA THR A 190 25.45 6.94 10.07
C THR A 190 25.32 6.02 8.87
N TYR A 191 24.11 5.98 8.28
CA TYR A 191 23.79 5.09 7.15
C TYR A 191 23.89 5.79 5.79
N ASN A 192 24.41 7.01 5.76
CA ASN A 192 24.58 7.81 4.53
C ASN A 192 23.29 7.90 3.70
N ILE A 193 22.16 8.22 4.37
CA ILE A 193 20.85 8.33 3.75
C ILE A 193 20.67 9.76 3.24
N PRO A 194 20.66 9.99 1.92
CA PRO A 194 20.61 11.35 1.36
C PRO A 194 19.26 12.03 1.57
N LYS A 195 18.17 11.25 1.64
CA LYS A 195 16.82 11.73 1.90
C LYS A 195 16.06 10.71 2.74
N ASN A 196 15.38 11.17 3.78
CA ASN A 196 14.59 10.28 4.66
C ASN A 196 13.35 9.70 3.99
N ALA A 197 12.97 10.18 2.81
CA ALA A 197 11.86 9.64 2.05
C ALA A 197 12.09 9.76 0.54
N ARG A 198 11.61 8.76 -0.18
CA ARG A 198 11.37 8.76 -1.61
C ARG A 198 9.96 8.25 -1.84
N LEU A 199 9.06 9.14 -2.25
CA LEU A 199 7.64 8.85 -2.41
C LEU A 199 7.25 8.55 -3.86
N ASP A 200 8.10 8.94 -4.81
CA ASP A 200 7.95 8.61 -6.23
C ASP A 200 8.91 7.50 -6.64
N SER A 201 8.54 6.78 -7.68
CA SER A 201 9.35 5.70 -8.28
C SER A 201 10.09 6.15 -9.54
N ALA A 202 10.06 7.43 -9.89
CA ALA A 202 10.71 7.96 -11.07
C ALA A 202 12.24 7.86 -10.96
N ILE A 203 12.89 7.40 -12.02
CA ILE A 203 14.36 7.41 -12.14
C ILE A 203 14.78 8.83 -12.51
N PRO A 204 15.62 9.50 -11.71
CA PRO A 204 16.11 10.83 -12.03
C PRO A 204 16.80 10.84 -13.41
N GLY A 205 16.37 11.76 -14.30
CA GLY A 205 16.94 11.91 -15.62
C GLY A 205 16.38 11.00 -16.73
N ARG A 206 15.48 10.05 -16.39
CA ARG A 206 14.78 9.25 -17.41
C ARG A 206 13.43 9.91 -17.70
N GLN A 207 13.22 10.36 -18.93
CA GLN A 207 11.88 10.80 -19.36
C GLN A 207 10.92 9.60 -19.32
N PRO A 208 9.65 9.80 -18.91
CA PRO A 208 8.65 8.73 -18.98
C PRO A 208 8.55 8.26 -20.44
N SER A 209 8.66 6.95 -20.65
CA SER A 209 8.47 6.35 -21.98
C SER A 209 7.15 6.85 -22.52
N ARG A 210 7.18 7.45 -23.74
CA ARG A 210 5.98 7.89 -24.47
C ARG A 210 4.97 6.74 -24.43
N LYS A 211 3.80 6.98 -23.87
CA LYS A 211 2.67 6.06 -24.01
C LYS A 211 2.48 5.87 -25.53
N GLU A 212 2.65 4.65 -25.98
CA GLU A 212 2.30 4.28 -27.34
C GLU A 212 0.83 4.61 -27.53
N THR A 213 0.57 5.61 -28.36
CA THR A 213 -0.77 5.91 -28.85
C THR A 213 -1.15 4.73 -29.73
N PRO A 214 -2.26 4.02 -29.48
CA PRO A 214 -2.69 2.97 -30.40
C PRO A 214 -2.91 3.59 -31.75
N ALA A 215 -2.25 3.01 -32.77
CA ALA A 215 -2.49 3.37 -34.17
C ALA A 215 -3.96 3.07 -34.50
N ASN A 216 -4.59 4.03 -35.16
CA ASN A 216 -5.95 3.94 -35.73
C ASN A 216 -6.15 2.67 -36.57
#